data_fa48078428228aeb656c14fd501a3b35
#
_entry.id   fa48078428228aeb656c14fd501a3b35
#
_cell.length_a   1.000
_cell.length_b   1.000
_cell.length_c   1.000
_cell.angle_alpha   90.00
_cell.angle_beta   90.00
_cell.angle_gamma   90.00
#
_symmetry.space_group_name_H-M   'P 1'
#
loop_
_entity.id
_entity.type
_entity.pdbx_description
1 polymer ?
#
loop_
_entity_poly.entity_id
_entity_poly.type
_entity_poly.pdbx_seq_one_letter_code
_entity_poly.pdbx_strand_id
1 'polypeptide(L)'
;GGTLTVDIHTARPGVVIGRKGVEADRLRQGIEKLSKQPVKLNIIEIREAELDAQLLARGIADQLENRVAFRRAMKRAVTAALKAGAEGVRVECSGRLGGAEMGRREWYREGRVPLHTLRADIDFKAYCLRSNHMHQRASLRARKYR
;
A
#
# COMPACT_ATOMS: atom_id res chain seq x y z
N GLY A 1 -11.54 24.51 22.46
CA GLY A 1 -11.67 23.85 21.18
C GLY A 1 -10.31 23.62 20.56
N GLY A 2 -9.92 22.35 20.35
CA GLY A 2 -8.65 22.00 19.74
C GLY A 2 -8.74 22.03 18.21
N THR A 3 -7.61 22.27 17.55
CA THR A 3 -7.49 22.13 16.09
C THR A 3 -7.06 20.70 15.78
N LEU A 4 -7.81 20.01 14.90
CA LEU A 4 -7.46 18.67 14.45
C LEU A 4 -6.38 18.77 13.36
N THR A 5 -5.22 18.14 13.58
CA THR A 5 -4.17 18.04 12.56
C THR A 5 -4.27 16.68 11.88
N VAL A 6 -4.38 16.70 10.55
CA VAL A 6 -4.47 15.48 9.71
C VAL A 6 -3.28 15.45 8.77
N ASP A 7 -2.45 14.43 8.88
CA ASP A 7 -1.28 14.20 8.03
C ASP A 7 -1.62 13.15 6.97
N ILE A 8 -1.54 13.54 5.69
CA ILE A 8 -1.77 12.67 4.54
C ILE A 8 -0.44 12.29 3.92
N HIS A 9 -0.04 11.03 4.10
CA HIS A 9 1.14 10.48 3.44
C HIS A 9 0.78 9.98 2.05
N THR A 10 1.41 10.52 1.02
CA THR A 10 1.11 10.17 -0.38
C THR A 10 2.37 10.14 -1.24
N ALA A 11 2.39 9.23 -2.22
CA ALA A 11 3.44 9.18 -3.24
C ALA A 11 3.26 10.23 -4.34
N ARG A 12 2.06 10.81 -4.47
CA ARG A 12 1.75 11.81 -5.51
C ARG A 12 1.02 13.00 -4.93
N PRO A 13 1.71 13.91 -4.24
CA PRO A 13 1.09 15.04 -3.57
C PRO A 13 0.32 15.96 -4.54
N GLY A 14 0.79 16.08 -5.78
CA GLY A 14 0.12 16.91 -6.79
C GLY A 14 -1.32 16.48 -7.11
N VAL A 15 -1.66 15.20 -7.01
CA VAL A 15 -3.01 14.69 -7.22
C VAL A 15 -3.93 15.09 -6.06
N VAL A 16 -3.41 15.03 -4.84
CA VAL A 16 -4.16 15.37 -3.63
C VAL A 16 -4.39 16.89 -3.52
N ILE A 17 -3.38 17.67 -3.88
CA ILE A 17 -3.47 19.14 -3.88
C ILE A 17 -4.42 19.60 -4.99
N GLY A 18 -4.37 18.95 -6.15
CA GLY A 18 -5.14 19.32 -7.32
C GLY A 18 -4.73 20.65 -7.96
N ARG A 19 -5.48 21.11 -8.95
CA ARG A 19 -5.23 22.40 -9.59
C ARG A 19 -5.52 23.53 -8.61
N LYS A 20 -4.52 24.36 -8.33
CA LYS A 20 -4.62 25.53 -7.43
C LYS A 20 -5.11 25.20 -6.00
N GLY A 21 -4.95 23.95 -5.54
CA GLY A 21 -5.32 23.57 -4.16
C GLY A 21 -6.81 23.23 -3.95
N VAL A 22 -7.63 23.26 -4.99
CA VAL A 22 -9.09 23.06 -4.90
C VAL A 22 -9.45 21.70 -4.27
N GLU A 23 -8.73 20.64 -4.62
CA GLU A 23 -9.03 19.30 -4.06
C GLU A 23 -8.63 19.20 -2.58
N ALA A 24 -7.53 19.84 -2.19
CA ALA A 24 -7.11 19.89 -0.77
C ALA A 24 -8.14 20.66 0.07
N ASP A 25 -8.69 21.78 -0.45
CA ASP A 25 -9.73 22.53 0.24
C ASP A 25 -11.03 21.74 0.36
N ARG A 26 -11.41 20.99 -0.68
CA ARG A 26 -12.58 20.08 -0.62
C ARG A 26 -12.42 19.00 0.44
N LEU A 27 -11.24 18.39 0.51
CA LEU A 27 -10.91 17.38 1.53
C LEU A 27 -10.98 17.98 2.92
N ARG A 28 -10.38 19.15 3.12
CA ARG A 28 -10.42 19.88 4.38
C ARG A 28 -11.86 20.14 4.83
N GLN A 29 -12.70 20.71 3.95
CA GLN A 29 -14.11 20.97 4.25
C GLN A 29 -14.90 19.70 4.55
N GLY A 30 -14.60 18.59 3.84
CA GLY A 30 -15.22 17.29 4.11
C GLY A 30 -14.88 16.77 5.50
N ILE A 31 -13.62 16.86 5.92
CA ILE A 31 -13.17 16.43 7.24
C ILE A 31 -13.71 17.36 8.33
N GLU A 32 -13.75 18.67 8.11
CA GLU A 32 -14.32 19.65 9.05
C GLU A 32 -15.82 19.39 9.31
N LYS A 33 -16.58 19.02 8.26
CA LYS A 33 -18.00 18.64 8.41
C LYS A 33 -18.19 17.39 9.26
N LEU A 34 -17.27 16.42 9.17
CA LEU A 34 -17.33 15.19 9.93
C LEU A 34 -16.88 15.36 11.38
N SER A 35 -15.77 16.10 11.57
CA SER A 35 -15.17 16.29 12.91
C SER A 35 -15.82 17.39 13.73
N LYS A 36 -16.57 18.31 13.08
CA LYS A 36 -17.14 19.53 13.70
C LYS A 36 -16.07 20.42 14.38
N GLN A 37 -14.83 20.31 13.97
CA GLN A 37 -13.68 21.06 14.50
C GLN A 37 -12.85 21.63 13.35
N PRO A 38 -12.13 22.73 13.56
CA PRO A 38 -11.22 23.27 12.56
C PRO A 38 -10.10 22.25 12.26
N VAL A 39 -9.82 22.01 10.98
CA VAL A 39 -8.87 21.02 10.53
C VAL A 39 -7.67 21.68 9.84
N LYS A 40 -6.47 21.31 10.29
CA LYS A 40 -5.22 21.59 9.61
C LYS A 40 -4.79 20.37 8.82
N LEU A 41 -4.69 20.48 7.49
CA LEU A 41 -4.28 19.41 6.61
C LEU A 41 -2.79 19.60 6.25
N ASN A 42 -1.98 18.58 6.53
CA ASN A 42 -0.60 18.51 6.09
C ASN A 42 -0.49 17.38 5.05
N ILE A 43 0.19 17.66 3.94
CA ILE A 43 0.44 16.67 2.89
C ILE A 43 1.93 16.35 2.92
N ILE A 44 2.25 15.09 3.24
CA ILE A 44 3.62 14.60 3.37
C ILE A 44 3.92 13.69 2.18
N GLU A 45 4.96 14.04 1.43
CA GLU A 45 5.39 13.24 0.29
C GLU A 45 6.20 12.01 0.72
N ILE A 46 5.82 10.84 0.22
CA ILE A 46 6.59 9.61 0.33
C ILE A 46 7.53 9.55 -0.87
N ARG A 47 8.83 9.82 -0.64
CA ARG A 47 9.85 9.87 -1.71
C ARG A 47 10.07 8.53 -2.39
N GLU A 48 10.05 7.44 -1.62
CA GLU A 48 10.35 6.08 -2.08
C GLU A 48 9.10 5.22 -2.02
N ALA A 49 8.15 5.47 -2.92
CA ALA A 49 6.86 4.77 -2.96
C ALA A 49 7.00 3.24 -3.13
N GLU A 50 8.04 2.80 -3.85
CA GLU A 50 8.32 1.38 -4.09
C GLU A 50 8.94 0.66 -2.88
N LEU A 51 9.35 1.39 -1.85
CA LEU A 51 9.83 0.81 -0.59
C LEU A 51 8.75 0.80 0.49
N ASP A 52 7.68 1.55 0.33
CA ASP A 52 6.56 1.57 1.26
C ASP A 52 5.69 0.32 1.08
N ALA A 53 5.57 -0.48 2.13
CA ALA A 53 4.81 -1.73 2.08
C ALA A 53 3.31 -1.51 1.81
N GLN A 54 2.75 -0.39 2.26
CA GLN A 54 1.34 -0.08 2.04
C GLN A 54 1.06 0.25 0.57
N LEU A 55 1.92 1.06 -0.04
CA LEU A 55 1.79 1.44 -1.45
C LEU A 55 2.01 0.24 -2.38
N LEU A 56 2.99 -0.62 -2.07
CA LEU A 56 3.18 -1.88 -2.79
C LEU A 56 1.96 -2.79 -2.67
N ALA A 57 1.43 -2.96 -1.46
CA ALA A 57 0.25 -3.78 -1.22
C ALA A 57 -0.96 -3.27 -2.02
N ARG A 58 -1.18 -1.96 -2.00
CA ARG A 58 -2.23 -1.31 -2.76
C ARG A 58 -2.04 -1.49 -4.26
N GLY A 59 -0.82 -1.29 -4.76
CA GLY A 59 -0.51 -1.45 -6.18
C GLY A 59 -0.74 -2.88 -6.70
N ILE A 60 -0.49 -3.92 -5.87
CA ILE A 60 -0.84 -5.29 -6.23
C ILE A 60 -2.35 -5.48 -6.18
N ALA A 61 -3.03 -4.92 -5.17
CA ALA A 61 -4.47 -4.99 -5.05
C ALA A 61 -5.16 -4.42 -6.29
N ASP A 62 -4.77 -3.22 -6.70
CA ASP A 62 -5.30 -2.56 -7.90
C ASP A 62 -5.04 -3.37 -9.19
N GLN A 63 -3.88 -4.03 -9.31
CA GLN A 63 -3.59 -4.93 -10.43
C GLN A 63 -4.48 -6.18 -10.41
N LEU A 64 -4.77 -6.74 -9.24
CA LEU A 64 -5.66 -7.89 -9.10
C LEU A 64 -7.12 -7.53 -9.40
N GLU A 65 -7.58 -6.34 -9.02
CA GLU A 65 -8.89 -5.79 -9.38
C GLU A 65 -9.02 -5.63 -10.91
N ASN A 66 -7.94 -5.21 -11.57
CA ASN A 66 -7.83 -5.12 -13.02
C ASN A 66 -7.59 -6.48 -13.72
N ARG A 67 -7.84 -7.60 -13.03
CA ARG A 67 -7.73 -8.98 -13.54
C ARG A 67 -6.34 -9.36 -14.07
N VAL A 68 -5.29 -8.71 -13.60
CA VAL A 68 -3.92 -9.13 -13.90
C VAL A 68 -3.61 -10.45 -13.19
N ALA A 69 -2.93 -11.37 -13.85
CA ALA A 69 -2.52 -12.63 -13.24
C ALA A 69 -1.69 -12.36 -11.97
N PHE A 70 -2.12 -12.94 -10.85
CA PHE A 70 -1.53 -12.69 -9.53
C PHE A 70 -0.03 -12.96 -9.48
N ARG A 71 0.48 -13.99 -10.18
CA ARG A 71 1.91 -14.30 -10.27
C ARG A 71 2.69 -13.16 -10.93
N ARG A 72 2.12 -12.56 -11.98
CA ARG A 72 2.74 -11.44 -12.69
C ARG A 72 2.75 -10.18 -11.83
N ALA A 73 1.65 -9.90 -11.13
CA ALA A 73 1.54 -8.76 -10.20
C ALA A 73 2.57 -8.88 -9.07
N MET A 74 2.67 -10.05 -8.42
CA MET A 74 3.63 -10.30 -7.35
C MET A 74 5.09 -10.15 -7.82
N LYS A 75 5.47 -10.79 -8.96
CA LYS A 75 6.83 -10.68 -9.49
C LYS A 75 7.20 -9.24 -9.85
N ARG A 76 6.27 -8.50 -10.45
CA ARG A 76 6.49 -7.07 -10.78
C ARG A 76 6.75 -6.24 -9.53
N ALA A 77 5.97 -6.43 -8.47
CA ALA A 77 6.14 -5.72 -7.21
C ALA A 77 7.48 -6.04 -6.54
N VAL A 78 7.89 -7.32 -6.52
CA VAL A 78 9.18 -7.74 -6.00
C VAL A 78 10.32 -7.09 -6.77
N THR A 79 10.27 -7.15 -8.11
CA THR A 79 11.30 -6.54 -8.96
C THR A 79 11.36 -5.01 -8.78
N ALA A 80 10.22 -4.33 -8.63
CA ALA A 80 10.18 -2.88 -8.40
C ALA A 80 10.83 -2.51 -7.08
N ALA A 81 10.50 -3.22 -6.00
CA ALA A 81 11.06 -2.97 -4.67
C ALA A 81 12.58 -3.23 -4.61
N LEU A 82 13.08 -4.29 -5.26
CA LEU A 82 14.52 -4.55 -5.34
C LEU A 82 15.27 -3.48 -6.15
N LYS A 83 14.67 -3.00 -7.25
CA LYS A 83 15.25 -1.89 -8.04
C LYS A 83 15.30 -0.59 -7.24
N ALA A 84 14.35 -0.36 -6.36
CA ALA A 84 14.33 0.80 -5.46
C ALA A 84 15.31 0.67 -4.27
N GLY A 85 16.05 -0.45 -4.18
CA GLY A 85 17.10 -0.64 -3.18
C GLY A 85 16.66 -1.40 -1.92
N ALA A 86 15.55 -2.13 -1.97
CA ALA A 86 15.20 -3.03 -0.87
C ALA A 86 16.17 -4.21 -0.82
N GLU A 87 16.73 -4.52 0.36
CA GLU A 87 17.60 -5.70 0.54
C GLU A 87 16.83 -7.02 0.46
N GLY A 88 15.56 -6.99 0.76
CA GLY A 88 14.71 -8.16 0.66
C GLY A 88 13.22 -7.83 0.71
N VAL A 89 12.46 -8.59 -0.04
CA VAL A 89 11.01 -8.44 -0.16
C VAL A 89 10.35 -9.80 -0.09
N ARG A 90 9.25 -9.88 0.66
CA ARG A 90 8.36 -11.03 0.68
C ARG A 90 6.94 -10.58 0.38
N VAL A 91 6.39 -11.09 -0.69
CA VAL A 91 5.02 -10.86 -1.13
C VAL A 91 4.21 -12.13 -0.97
N GLU A 92 3.01 -12.03 -0.43
CA GLU A 92 2.13 -13.16 -0.21
C GLU A 92 0.71 -12.81 -0.66
N CYS A 93 0.10 -13.66 -1.44
CA CYS A 93 -1.31 -13.58 -1.82
C CYS A 93 -2.04 -14.83 -1.34
N SER A 94 -3.22 -14.65 -0.78
CA SER A 94 -4.07 -15.75 -0.31
C SER A 94 -5.51 -15.54 -0.73
N GLY A 95 -6.24 -16.63 -0.91
CA GLY A 95 -7.64 -16.63 -1.32
C GLY A 95 -7.89 -17.52 -2.52
N ARG A 96 -8.99 -17.32 -3.23
CA ARG A 96 -9.37 -18.05 -4.44
C ARG A 96 -8.59 -17.53 -5.66
N LEU A 97 -7.29 -17.79 -5.69
CA LEU A 97 -6.38 -17.26 -6.69
C LEU A 97 -6.70 -17.81 -8.09
N GLY A 98 -6.88 -16.91 -9.05
CA GLY A 98 -7.19 -17.26 -10.44
C GLY A 98 -8.58 -17.84 -10.66
N GLY A 99 -9.53 -17.65 -9.75
CA GLY A 99 -10.89 -18.17 -9.87
C GLY A 99 -11.07 -19.62 -9.39
N ALA A 100 -10.06 -20.19 -8.75
CA ALA A 100 -10.16 -21.54 -8.20
C ALA A 100 -11.24 -21.64 -7.12
N GLU A 101 -11.94 -22.76 -7.03
CA GLU A 101 -12.93 -23.01 -5.98
C GLU A 101 -12.30 -23.05 -4.59
N MET A 102 -11.13 -23.67 -4.49
CA MET A 102 -10.40 -23.78 -3.24
C MET A 102 -9.48 -22.59 -3.03
N GLY A 103 -9.49 -22.04 -1.82
CA GLY A 103 -8.54 -21.02 -1.41
C GLY A 103 -7.15 -21.59 -1.26
N ARG A 104 -6.16 -20.89 -1.76
CA ARG A 104 -4.75 -21.25 -1.59
C ARG A 104 -3.93 -20.02 -1.25
N ARG A 105 -2.69 -20.26 -0.82
CA ARG A 105 -1.72 -19.22 -0.49
C ARG A 105 -0.49 -19.42 -1.36
N GLU A 106 -0.08 -18.37 -2.06
CA GLU A 106 1.19 -18.34 -2.79
C GLU A 106 2.03 -17.16 -2.31
N TRP A 107 3.33 -17.36 -2.23
CA TRP A 107 4.27 -16.32 -1.81
C TRP A 107 5.53 -16.33 -2.66
N TYR A 108 6.11 -15.15 -2.82
CA TYR A 108 7.42 -14.95 -3.43
C TYR A 108 8.31 -14.21 -2.45
N ARG A 109 9.56 -14.60 -2.38
CA ARG A 109 10.59 -13.95 -1.58
C ARG A 109 11.85 -13.82 -2.41
N GLU A 110 12.42 -12.64 -2.43
CA GLU A 110 13.74 -12.37 -3.01
C GLU A 110 14.54 -11.53 -2.02
N GLY A 111 15.85 -11.73 -2.02
CA GLY A 111 16.76 -11.08 -1.11
C GLY A 111 16.72 -11.60 0.32
N ARG A 112 17.30 -10.82 1.22
CA ARG A 112 17.47 -11.16 2.62
C ARG A 112 16.27 -10.65 3.44
N VAL A 113 15.54 -11.54 4.09
CA VAL A 113 14.39 -11.20 4.94
C VAL A 113 14.60 -11.81 6.32
N PRO A 114 15.39 -11.18 7.22
CA PRO A 114 15.63 -11.68 8.54
C PRO A 114 14.38 -11.54 9.42
N LEU A 115 14.01 -12.62 10.12
CA LEU A 115 12.83 -12.62 10.99
C LEU A 115 13.18 -12.34 12.46
N HIS A 116 14.42 -12.63 12.85
CA HIS A 116 14.87 -12.58 14.25
C HIS A 116 15.89 -11.47 14.53
N THR A 117 16.20 -10.63 13.54
CA THR A 117 17.20 -9.57 13.71
C THR A 117 16.51 -8.29 14.17
N LEU A 118 16.76 -7.88 15.41
CA LEU A 118 16.17 -6.67 16.01
C LEU A 118 16.63 -5.36 15.35
N ARG A 119 17.78 -5.36 14.66
CA ARG A 119 18.31 -4.19 13.94
C ARG A 119 17.65 -3.97 12.58
N ALA A 120 16.88 -4.95 12.09
CA ALA A 120 16.26 -4.87 10.79
C ALA A 120 15.04 -3.94 10.84
N ASP A 121 15.04 -2.91 10.02
CA ASP A 121 13.86 -2.10 9.78
C ASP A 121 12.94 -2.87 8.83
N ILE A 122 11.79 -3.30 9.33
CA ILE A 122 10.87 -4.17 8.62
C ILE A 122 9.52 -3.47 8.54
N ASP A 123 9.15 -3.04 7.36
CA ASP A 123 7.80 -2.56 7.09
C ASP A 123 6.87 -3.71 6.68
N PHE A 124 5.67 -3.71 7.23
CA PHE A 124 4.67 -4.75 6.97
C PHE A 124 3.30 -4.15 6.77
N LYS A 125 2.64 -4.52 5.67
CA LYS A 125 1.26 -4.14 5.44
C LYS A 125 0.44 -5.29 4.83
N ALA A 126 -0.80 -5.41 5.26
CA ALA A 126 -1.79 -6.31 4.67
C ALA A 126 -2.93 -5.51 4.06
N TYR A 127 -3.33 -5.87 2.86
CA TYR A 127 -4.49 -5.30 2.17
C TYR A 127 -5.52 -6.38 1.88
N CYS A 128 -6.78 -6.12 2.20
CA CYS A 128 -7.88 -7.04 1.95
C CYS A 128 -8.70 -6.53 0.75
N LEU A 129 -8.71 -7.31 -0.32
CA LEU A 129 -9.54 -7.05 -1.49
C LEU A 129 -10.91 -7.67 -1.32
N ARG A 130 -11.95 -6.88 -1.54
CA ARG A 130 -13.31 -7.34 -1.66
C ARG A 130 -13.74 -7.23 -3.13
N SER A 131 -13.43 -8.26 -3.91
CA SER A 131 -13.92 -8.34 -5.28
C SER A 131 -15.30 -9.02 -5.27
N ASN A 132 -16.24 -8.51 -6.08
CA ASN A 132 -17.61 -9.06 -6.18
C ASN A 132 -17.66 -10.52 -6.64
N HIS A 133 -16.56 -11.07 -7.14
CA HIS A 133 -16.44 -12.47 -7.59
C HIS A 133 -15.44 -13.30 -6.82
N MET A 134 -14.61 -12.74 -5.96
CA MET A 134 -13.59 -13.48 -5.22
C MET A 134 -13.24 -12.80 -3.92
N HIS A 135 -13.44 -13.48 -2.79
CA HIS A 135 -12.80 -13.10 -1.54
C HIS A 135 -11.28 -13.41 -1.64
N GLN A 136 -10.53 -12.48 -2.18
CA GLN A 136 -9.08 -12.56 -2.16
C GLN A 136 -8.54 -11.64 -1.07
N ARG A 137 -7.83 -12.21 -0.13
CA ARG A 137 -6.99 -11.46 0.80
C ARG A 137 -5.59 -11.44 0.22
N ALA A 138 -5.15 -10.32 -0.31
CA ALA A 138 -3.74 -10.10 -0.58
C ALA A 138 -3.12 -9.57 0.72
N SER A 139 -2.49 -10.44 1.49
CA SER A 139 -1.65 -9.99 2.58
C SER A 139 -0.23 -9.84 2.03
N LEU A 140 0.22 -8.61 1.92
CA LEU A 140 1.58 -8.28 1.58
C LEU A 140 2.38 -8.07 2.84
N ARG A 141 3.41 -8.87 2.98
CA ARG A 141 4.52 -8.58 3.88
C ARG A 141 5.65 -8.07 3.01
N ALA A 142 5.65 -6.79 2.71
CA ALA A 142 6.84 -6.15 2.22
C ALA A 142 7.70 -5.81 3.44
N ARG A 143 8.91 -6.33 3.46
CA ARG A 143 9.89 -6.03 4.49
C ARG A 143 10.98 -5.21 3.83
N LYS A 144 11.05 -3.94 4.20
CA LYS A 144 12.19 -3.10 3.91
C LYS A 144 13.29 -3.49 4.89
N TYR A 145 14.43 -3.85 4.38
CA TYR A 145 15.67 -3.92 5.13
C TYR A 145 16.56 -2.79 4.63
N ARG A 146 17.01 -1.97 5.56
CA ARG A 146 17.99 -0.92 5.30
C ARG A 146 19.25 -1.23 6.06
#